data_79147af95fed2dcaf92a3fcc9a361bb7
#
_entry.id   79147af95fed2dcaf92a3fcc9a361bb7
#
_cell.length_a   1.000
_cell.length_b   1.000
_cell.length_c   1.000
_cell.angle_alpha   90.00
_cell.angle_beta   90.00
_cell.angle_gamma   90.00
#
_symmetry.space_group_name_H-M   'P 1'
#
loop_
_entity.id
_entity.type
_entity.pdbx_description
1 polymer ?
#
loop_
_entity_poly.entity_id
_entity_poly.type
_entity_poly.pdbx_seq_one_letter_code
_entity_poly.pdbx_strand_id
1 'polypeptide(L)'
;MKVVHISQSGPRDASLATLCAEVYGQQAGLTPLVVFTGTKNVLFAQEAARLLAGVDGEGKPLALALLVLDEKGQGMTVTHACEFKQGAKARLISELSLKAPLRVEVASDKEEAFYQQCGIKRWFDSEGKRIGLGARHPAKSSDELVPTLHLDEALILRRFKHDPNAFSDAKEAFLSGLNNFPSTF
;
A
#
# COMPACT_ATOMS: atom_id res chain seq x y z
N MET A 1 -6.15 4.13 18.50
CA MET A 1 -6.13 3.40 17.23
C MET A 1 -5.47 2.05 17.45
N LYS A 2 -6.08 1.00 16.98
CA LYS A 2 -5.49 -0.35 16.90
C LYS A 2 -5.09 -0.62 15.44
N VAL A 3 -3.97 -1.29 15.21
CA VAL A 3 -3.55 -1.72 13.88
C VAL A 3 -3.94 -3.18 13.67
N VAL A 4 -4.63 -3.46 12.58
CA VAL A 4 -5.12 -4.80 12.20
C VAL A 4 -4.50 -5.21 10.87
N HIS A 5 -3.91 -6.40 10.80
CA HIS A 5 -3.50 -7.02 9.55
C HIS A 5 -4.70 -7.72 8.91
N ILE A 6 -5.08 -7.28 7.73
CA ILE A 6 -6.21 -7.85 6.99
C ILE A 6 -5.68 -9.02 6.15
N SER A 7 -5.77 -10.23 6.69
CA SER A 7 -5.21 -11.45 6.07
C SER A 7 -6.24 -12.32 5.35
N GLN A 8 -7.51 -12.26 5.76
CA GLN A 8 -8.58 -13.03 5.11
C GLN A 8 -8.88 -12.46 3.73
N SER A 9 -8.94 -13.31 2.72
CA SER A 9 -9.03 -12.92 1.31
C SER A 9 -10.22 -12.01 0.98
N GLY A 10 -11.41 -12.29 1.47
CA GLY A 10 -12.60 -11.48 1.20
C GLY A 10 -12.47 -10.03 1.71
N PRO A 11 -12.31 -9.81 3.03
CA PRO A 11 -12.08 -8.48 3.58
C PRO A 11 -10.83 -7.79 3.04
N ARG A 12 -9.76 -8.54 2.79
CA ARG A 12 -8.51 -8.01 2.22
C ARG A 12 -8.72 -7.46 0.82
N ASP A 13 -9.34 -8.23 -0.07
CA ASP A 13 -9.55 -7.83 -1.45
C ASP A 13 -10.54 -6.65 -1.54
N ALA A 14 -11.57 -6.63 -0.70
CA ALA A 14 -12.50 -5.50 -0.60
C ALA A 14 -11.79 -4.22 -0.10
N SER A 15 -10.94 -4.36 0.90
CA SER A 15 -10.14 -3.23 1.42
C SER A 15 -9.11 -2.74 0.41
N LEU A 16 -8.50 -3.64 -0.36
CA LEU A 16 -7.58 -3.27 -1.44
C LEU A 16 -8.30 -2.49 -2.54
N ALA A 17 -9.47 -2.92 -2.97
CA ALA A 17 -10.28 -2.20 -3.95
C ALA A 17 -10.60 -0.78 -3.47
N THR A 18 -11.03 -0.64 -2.23
CA THR A 18 -11.32 0.65 -1.60
C THR A 18 -10.06 1.52 -1.52
N LEU A 19 -8.93 0.97 -1.09
CA LEU A 19 -7.66 1.69 -1.04
C LEU A 19 -7.26 2.23 -2.43
N CYS A 20 -7.33 1.40 -3.46
CA CYS A 20 -7.01 1.82 -4.83
C CYS A 20 -7.95 2.93 -5.32
N ALA A 21 -9.25 2.83 -5.05
CA ALA A 21 -10.22 3.86 -5.42
C ALA A 21 -9.93 5.19 -4.70
N GLU A 22 -9.63 5.16 -3.41
CA GLU A 22 -9.33 6.35 -2.61
C GLU A 22 -8.02 7.03 -3.04
N VAL A 23 -6.97 6.25 -3.31
CA VAL A 23 -5.65 6.81 -3.68
C VAL A 23 -5.65 7.41 -5.07
N TYR A 24 -6.24 6.72 -6.05
CA TYR A 24 -6.17 7.14 -7.45
C TYR A 24 -7.36 8.01 -7.88
N GLY A 25 -8.52 7.86 -7.27
CA GLY A 25 -9.72 8.58 -7.66
C GLY A 25 -10.31 8.14 -9.00
N GLN A 26 -11.37 8.84 -9.43
CA GLN A 26 -12.13 8.47 -10.63
C GLN A 26 -11.45 8.84 -11.96
N GLN A 27 -10.50 9.77 -11.94
CA GLN A 27 -9.86 10.29 -13.15
C GLN A 27 -8.58 9.53 -13.56
N ALA A 28 -8.20 8.51 -12.81
CA ALA A 28 -6.95 7.78 -13.04
C ALA A 28 -7.04 6.71 -14.13
N GLY A 29 -8.12 6.63 -14.88
CA GLY A 29 -8.33 5.63 -15.93
C GLY A 29 -8.31 4.21 -15.37
N LEU A 30 -7.51 3.33 -15.95
CA LEU A 30 -7.39 1.92 -15.55
C LEU A 30 -6.37 1.68 -14.43
N THR A 31 -5.63 2.67 -13.99
CA THR A 31 -4.57 2.50 -12.99
C THR A 31 -5.05 1.83 -11.70
N PRO A 32 -6.17 2.24 -11.07
CA PRO A 32 -6.64 1.56 -9.86
C PRO A 32 -6.97 0.09 -10.11
N LEU A 33 -7.54 -0.26 -11.27
CA LEU A 33 -7.84 -1.64 -11.63
C LEU A 33 -6.58 -2.46 -11.86
N VAL A 34 -5.58 -1.90 -12.54
CA VAL A 34 -4.28 -2.54 -12.78
C VAL A 34 -3.56 -2.83 -11.46
N VAL A 35 -3.48 -1.85 -10.57
CA VAL A 35 -2.85 -1.99 -9.25
C VAL A 35 -3.60 -3.00 -8.38
N PHE A 36 -4.92 -2.94 -8.34
CA PHE A 36 -5.76 -3.91 -7.63
C PHE A 36 -5.51 -5.33 -8.13
N THR A 37 -5.57 -5.54 -9.44
CA THR A 37 -5.40 -6.86 -10.06
C THR A 37 -4.01 -7.42 -9.81
N GLY A 38 -2.97 -6.63 -10.01
CA GLY A 38 -1.59 -7.06 -9.81
C GLY A 38 -1.27 -7.34 -8.33
N THR A 39 -1.74 -6.49 -7.42
CA THR A 39 -1.53 -6.70 -5.98
C THR A 39 -2.21 -7.98 -5.51
N LYS A 40 -3.48 -8.18 -5.90
CA LYS A 40 -4.25 -9.36 -5.54
C LYS A 40 -3.65 -10.65 -6.11
N ASN A 41 -3.36 -10.67 -7.41
CA ASN A 41 -2.98 -11.89 -8.11
C ASN A 41 -1.48 -12.21 -8.05
N VAL A 42 -0.64 -11.23 -7.79
CA VAL A 42 0.83 -11.41 -7.75
C VAL A 42 1.38 -11.19 -6.35
N LEU A 43 1.25 -9.99 -5.80
CA LEU A 43 1.90 -9.66 -4.52
C LEU A 43 1.32 -10.43 -3.34
N PHE A 44 0.00 -10.53 -3.23
CA PHE A 44 -0.63 -11.31 -2.15
C PHE A 44 -0.41 -12.81 -2.34
N ALA A 45 -0.46 -13.30 -3.59
CA ALA A 45 -0.21 -14.71 -3.88
C ALA A 45 1.21 -15.15 -3.53
N GLN A 46 2.18 -14.23 -3.64
CA GLN A 46 3.58 -14.45 -3.26
C GLN A 46 3.89 -14.10 -1.81
N GLU A 47 2.89 -13.69 -1.04
CA GLU A 47 3.06 -13.17 0.33
C GLU A 47 4.03 -11.97 0.41
N ALA A 48 4.10 -11.21 -0.70
CA ALA A 48 5.02 -10.09 -0.87
C ALA A 48 4.41 -8.74 -0.44
N ALA A 49 3.16 -8.71 -0.05
CA ALA A 49 2.48 -7.50 0.42
C ALA A 49 1.58 -7.78 1.62
N ARG A 50 1.38 -6.74 2.43
CA ARG A 50 0.45 -6.77 3.58
C ARG A 50 -0.45 -5.56 3.54
N LEU A 51 -1.73 -5.79 3.78
CA LEU A 51 -2.72 -4.73 3.91
C LEU A 51 -3.07 -4.56 5.39
N LEU A 52 -2.95 -3.32 5.87
CA LEU A 52 -3.14 -2.98 7.27
C LEU A 52 -4.22 -1.91 7.41
N ALA A 53 -5.06 -2.05 8.41
CA ALA A 53 -6.05 -1.05 8.80
C ALA A 53 -5.71 -0.45 10.16
N GLY A 54 -5.85 0.86 10.27
CA GLY A 54 -5.99 1.53 11.55
C GLY A 54 -7.47 1.59 11.90
N VAL A 55 -7.86 1.02 13.04
CA VAL A 55 -9.26 0.97 13.46
C VAL A 55 -9.47 1.68 14.81
N ASP A 56 -10.70 2.11 15.07
CA ASP A 56 -11.09 2.66 16.37
C ASP A 56 -11.38 1.57 17.42
N GLY A 57 -11.93 1.96 18.55
CA GLY A 57 -12.27 1.05 19.66
C GLY A 57 -13.38 0.05 19.31
N GLU A 58 -14.19 0.32 18.30
CA GLU A 58 -15.30 -0.52 17.83
C GLU A 58 -14.92 -1.34 16.60
N GLY A 59 -13.67 -1.24 16.14
CA GLY A 59 -13.18 -1.94 14.96
C GLY A 59 -13.46 -1.23 13.62
N LYS A 60 -14.01 -0.01 13.65
CA LYS A 60 -14.31 0.74 12.43
C LYS A 60 -13.03 1.21 11.75
N PRO A 61 -12.86 1.00 10.43
CA PRO A 61 -11.67 1.44 9.72
C PRO A 61 -11.58 2.97 9.67
N LEU A 62 -10.40 3.48 10.02
CA LEU A 62 -10.06 4.91 9.99
C LEU A 62 -9.03 5.23 8.92
N ALA A 63 -8.17 4.27 8.57
CA ALA A 63 -7.13 4.38 7.55
C ALA A 63 -6.72 3.00 7.05
N LEU A 64 -6.19 2.95 5.83
CA LEU A 64 -5.60 1.75 5.22
C LEU A 64 -4.18 2.05 4.74
N ALA A 65 -3.30 1.05 4.78
CA ALA A 65 -1.97 1.10 4.19
C ALA A 65 -1.58 -0.24 3.57
N LEU A 66 -1.02 -0.18 2.36
CA LEU A 66 -0.42 -1.32 1.67
C LEU A 66 1.09 -1.24 1.82
N LEU A 67 1.66 -2.28 2.38
CA LEU A 67 3.10 -2.46 2.53
C LEU A 67 3.59 -3.55 1.60
N VAL A 68 4.62 -3.25 0.80
CA VAL A 68 5.24 -4.20 -0.12
C VAL A 68 6.67 -4.49 0.32
N LEU A 69 7.04 -5.77 0.35
CA LEU A 69 8.37 -6.22 0.72
C LEU A 69 9.42 -5.80 -0.32
N ASP A 70 10.64 -5.58 0.14
CA ASP A 70 11.79 -5.52 -0.74
C ASP A 70 12.20 -6.92 -1.23
N GLU A 71 13.12 -6.99 -2.21
CA GLU A 71 13.56 -8.25 -2.83
C GLU A 71 14.19 -9.25 -1.84
N LYS A 72 14.69 -8.78 -0.70
CA LYS A 72 15.27 -9.61 0.37
C LYS A 72 14.30 -9.87 1.52
N GLY A 73 13.11 -9.27 1.49
CA GLY A 73 12.14 -9.39 2.58
C GLY A 73 12.57 -8.72 3.88
N GLN A 74 13.52 -7.78 3.84
CA GLN A 74 14.07 -7.12 5.02
C GLN A 74 13.36 -5.81 5.37
N GLY A 75 12.83 -5.13 4.36
CA GLY A 75 12.11 -3.87 4.51
C GLY A 75 10.71 -3.95 3.89
N MET A 76 9.87 -3.05 4.32
CA MET A 76 8.48 -2.93 3.86
C MET A 76 8.21 -1.50 3.42
N THR A 77 7.96 -1.31 2.14
CA THR A 77 7.66 0.00 1.58
C THR A 77 6.17 0.30 1.67
N VAL A 78 5.82 1.46 2.21
CA VAL A 78 4.46 1.99 2.13
C VAL A 78 4.21 2.47 0.71
N THR A 79 3.51 1.68 -0.08
CA THR A 79 3.22 2.03 -1.49
C THR A 79 1.94 2.82 -1.66
N HIS A 80 0.93 2.53 -0.85
CA HIS A 80 -0.39 3.17 -0.89
C HIS A 80 -0.91 3.36 0.54
N ALA A 81 -1.53 4.48 0.80
CA ALA A 81 -2.23 4.74 2.06
C ALA A 81 -3.36 5.75 1.85
N CYS A 82 -4.47 5.55 2.56
CA CYS A 82 -5.60 6.49 2.58
C CYS A 82 -6.15 6.63 3.99
N GLU A 83 -7.02 7.63 4.17
CA GLU A 83 -7.73 7.82 5.44
C GLU A 83 -9.21 8.11 5.21
N PHE A 84 -10.05 7.61 6.13
CA PHE A 84 -11.48 7.88 6.20
C PHE A 84 -11.83 8.88 7.30
N LYS A 85 -10.87 9.13 8.19
CA LYS A 85 -10.94 10.13 9.24
C LYS A 85 -9.66 10.97 9.22
N GLN A 86 -9.81 12.27 9.23
CA GLN A 86 -8.69 13.21 9.19
C GLN A 86 -7.62 12.87 10.25
N GLY A 87 -6.36 12.82 9.83
CA GLY A 87 -5.21 12.51 10.66
C GLY A 87 -5.02 11.02 10.96
N ALA A 88 -5.91 10.13 10.52
CA ALA A 88 -5.80 8.70 10.79
C ALA A 88 -4.66 8.05 10.01
N LYS A 89 -4.38 8.51 8.79
CA LYS A 89 -3.24 8.04 8.00
C LYS A 89 -1.92 8.32 8.72
N ALA A 90 -1.73 9.52 9.22
CA ALA A 90 -0.53 9.87 9.96
C ALA A 90 -0.35 9.01 11.21
N ARG A 91 -1.42 8.76 11.95
CA ARG A 91 -1.38 7.87 13.13
C ARG A 91 -1.05 6.44 12.76
N LEU A 92 -1.65 5.89 11.68
CA LEU A 92 -1.35 4.55 11.21
C LEU A 92 0.12 4.41 10.82
N ILE A 93 0.65 5.33 10.04
CA ILE A 93 2.06 5.31 9.64
C ILE A 93 2.99 5.45 10.87
N SER A 94 2.65 6.31 11.82
CA SER A 94 3.42 6.46 13.07
C SER A 94 3.48 5.16 13.87
N GLU A 95 2.35 4.47 14.04
CA GLU A 95 2.30 3.17 14.69
C GLU A 95 3.14 2.11 13.96
N LEU A 96 3.05 2.08 12.63
CA LEU A 96 3.82 1.16 11.82
C LEU A 96 5.33 1.45 11.86
N SER A 97 5.73 2.72 11.92
CA SER A 97 7.14 3.10 11.99
C SER A 97 7.85 2.60 13.25
N LEU A 98 7.10 2.36 14.32
CA LEU A 98 7.60 1.82 15.59
C LEU A 98 7.68 0.27 15.58
N LYS A 99 6.90 -0.39 14.74
CA LYS A 99 6.69 -1.84 14.80
C LYS A 99 7.25 -2.62 13.62
N ALA A 100 7.37 -1.97 12.47
CA ALA A 100 7.78 -2.60 11.20
C ALA A 100 9.05 -1.94 10.62
N PRO A 101 9.83 -2.67 9.81
CA PRO A 101 10.99 -2.12 9.10
C PRO A 101 10.53 -1.27 7.91
N LEU A 102 9.90 -0.13 8.18
CA LEU A 102 9.28 0.74 7.18
C LEU A 102 10.29 1.45 6.29
N ARG A 103 9.93 1.53 5.01
CA ARG A 103 10.54 2.37 4.00
C ARG A 103 9.45 3.21 3.33
N VAL A 104 9.77 4.45 3.03
CA VAL A 104 8.94 5.33 2.22
C VAL A 104 9.79 5.92 1.09
N GLU A 105 9.17 6.13 -0.05
CA GLU A 105 9.78 6.80 -1.20
C GLU A 105 8.92 8.00 -1.53
N VAL A 106 9.52 9.19 -1.59
CA VAL A 106 8.79 10.44 -1.78
C VAL A 106 9.32 11.21 -2.98
N ALA A 107 8.42 11.93 -3.64
CA ALA A 107 8.71 12.73 -4.81
C ALA A 107 8.67 14.25 -4.53
N SER A 108 8.27 14.66 -3.33
CA SER A 108 8.13 16.06 -2.96
C SER A 108 8.53 16.35 -1.50
N ASP A 109 8.91 17.59 -1.24
CA ASP A 109 9.22 18.04 0.12
C ASP A 109 8.01 17.98 1.06
N LYS A 110 6.80 18.13 0.52
CA LYS A 110 5.55 18.02 1.27
C LYS A 110 5.33 16.61 1.78
N GLU A 111 5.57 15.61 0.93
CA GLU A 111 5.49 14.20 1.32
C GLU A 111 6.56 13.85 2.34
N GLU A 112 7.80 14.33 2.14
CA GLU A 112 8.88 14.11 3.10
C GLU A 112 8.52 14.69 4.47
N ALA A 113 8.01 15.93 4.52
CA ALA A 113 7.59 16.57 5.76
C ALA A 113 6.46 15.77 6.46
N PHE A 114 5.51 15.24 5.69
CA PHE A 114 4.46 14.38 6.24
C PHE A 114 5.05 13.13 6.92
N TYR A 115 5.95 12.42 6.24
CA TYR A 115 6.54 11.20 6.81
C TYR A 115 7.52 11.50 7.95
N GLN A 116 8.20 12.64 7.94
CA GLN A 116 9.01 13.09 9.08
C GLN A 116 8.16 13.27 10.35
N GLN A 117 6.97 13.83 10.21
CA GLN A 117 6.00 13.95 11.32
C GLN A 117 5.50 12.58 11.80
N CYS A 118 5.49 11.57 10.93
CA CYS A 118 5.13 10.19 11.27
C CYS A 118 6.29 9.40 11.91
N GLY A 119 7.44 10.03 12.17
CA GLY A 119 8.57 9.36 12.84
C GLY A 119 9.61 8.76 11.90
N ILE A 120 9.52 8.98 10.60
CA ILE A 120 10.54 8.58 9.64
C ILE A 120 11.65 9.63 9.67
N LYS A 121 12.82 9.28 10.21
CA LYS A 121 13.90 10.26 10.50
C LYS A 121 15.18 10.07 9.71
N ARG A 122 15.39 8.91 9.11
CA ARG A 122 16.59 8.62 8.33
C ARG A 122 16.27 8.76 6.85
N TRP A 123 16.93 9.71 6.18
CA TRP A 123 16.63 10.05 4.79
C TRP A 123 17.87 9.95 3.91
N PHE A 124 17.71 9.39 2.72
CA PHE A 124 18.77 9.18 1.75
C PHE A 124 18.29 9.57 0.35
N ASP A 125 19.21 10.09 -0.47
CA ASP A 125 19.00 10.24 -1.89
C ASP A 125 19.49 8.96 -2.60
N SER A 126 18.67 8.39 -3.44
CA SER A 126 18.99 7.19 -4.22
C SER A 126 18.31 7.24 -5.58
N GLU A 127 19.10 7.24 -6.66
CA GLU A 127 18.61 7.18 -8.04
C GLU A 127 17.50 8.20 -8.35
N GLY A 128 17.66 9.43 -7.87
CA GLY A 128 16.70 10.50 -8.10
C GLY A 128 15.43 10.44 -7.22
N LYS A 129 15.38 9.53 -6.27
CA LYS A 129 14.31 9.42 -5.27
C LYS A 129 14.82 9.82 -3.90
N ARG A 130 13.93 10.33 -3.08
CA ARG A 130 14.18 10.57 -1.66
C ARG A 130 13.58 9.41 -0.86
N ILE A 131 14.42 8.69 -0.13
CA ILE A 131 14.03 7.47 0.61
C ILE A 131 14.13 7.75 2.10
N GLY A 132 13.05 7.45 2.83
CA GLY A 132 12.99 7.52 4.28
C GLY A 132 12.88 6.14 4.91
N LEU A 133 13.61 5.92 6.01
CA LEU A 133 13.60 4.67 6.75
C LEU A 133 13.11 4.88 8.18
N GLY A 134 12.21 4.00 8.60
CA GLY A 134 11.76 3.90 9.98
C GLY A 134 12.86 3.35 10.90
N ALA A 135 12.68 3.52 12.21
CA ALA A 135 13.68 3.15 13.20
C ALA A 135 14.06 1.66 13.17
N ARG A 136 13.14 0.79 12.76
CA ARG A 136 13.36 -0.66 12.72
C ARG A 136 13.87 -1.18 11.37
N HIS A 137 14.04 -0.32 10.38
CA HIS A 137 14.60 -0.75 9.10
C HIS A 137 16.08 -1.13 9.28
N PRO A 138 16.53 -2.32 8.81
CA PRO A 138 17.90 -2.81 9.06
C PRO A 138 19.00 -2.06 8.31
N ALA A 139 18.69 -1.44 7.16
CA ALA A 139 19.67 -0.72 6.36
C ALA A 139 20.20 0.51 7.13
N LYS A 140 21.53 0.67 7.12
CA LYS A 140 22.23 1.79 7.77
C LYS A 140 22.65 2.87 6.77
N SER A 141 22.73 2.53 5.50
CA SER A 141 23.11 3.42 4.40
C SER A 141 22.32 3.11 3.14
N SER A 142 22.39 4.01 2.15
CA SER A 142 21.75 3.81 0.84
C SER A 142 22.27 2.58 0.09
N ASP A 143 23.52 2.20 0.31
CA ASP A 143 24.16 1.05 -0.36
C ASP A 143 23.59 -0.31 0.10
N GLU A 144 22.98 -0.35 1.27
CA GLU A 144 22.32 -1.54 1.80
C GLU A 144 20.87 -1.70 1.32
N LEU A 145 20.32 -0.70 0.65
CA LEU A 145 18.96 -0.73 0.15
C LEU A 145 18.85 -1.61 -1.09
N VAL A 146 17.84 -2.47 -1.09
CA VAL A 146 17.48 -3.28 -2.26
C VAL A 146 16.15 -2.79 -2.81
N PRO A 147 15.84 -3.07 -4.11
CA PRO A 147 14.58 -2.64 -4.69
C PRO A 147 13.37 -3.21 -3.95
N THR A 148 12.33 -2.41 -3.82
CA THR A 148 10.99 -2.89 -3.44
C THR A 148 10.43 -3.73 -4.58
N LEU A 149 9.78 -4.84 -4.26
CA LEU A 149 9.03 -5.61 -5.25
C LEU A 149 7.97 -4.72 -5.89
N HIS A 150 7.82 -4.81 -7.18
CA HIS A 150 6.90 -3.97 -7.95
C HIS A 150 6.11 -4.78 -8.95
N LEU A 151 4.99 -4.21 -9.38
CA LEU A 151 4.13 -4.79 -10.40
C LEU A 151 4.61 -4.40 -11.79
N ASP A 152 4.53 -5.33 -12.74
CA ASP A 152 4.61 -5.00 -14.16
C ASP A 152 3.23 -4.51 -14.64
N GLU A 153 2.94 -3.24 -14.39
CA GLU A 153 1.66 -2.63 -14.76
C GLU A 153 1.42 -2.64 -16.27
N ALA A 154 2.49 -2.49 -17.07
CA ALA A 154 2.39 -2.53 -18.52
C ALA A 154 1.95 -3.92 -19.02
N LEU A 155 2.44 -4.99 -18.38
CA LEU A 155 2.03 -6.36 -18.71
C LEU A 155 0.55 -6.60 -18.38
N ILE A 156 0.09 -6.16 -17.23
CA ILE A 156 -1.32 -6.29 -16.81
C ILE A 156 -2.22 -5.52 -17.78
N LEU A 157 -1.86 -4.28 -18.11
CA LEU A 157 -2.62 -3.45 -19.05
C LEU A 157 -2.67 -4.08 -20.46
N ARG A 158 -1.57 -4.66 -20.92
CA ARG A 158 -1.52 -5.40 -22.19
C ARG A 158 -2.45 -6.60 -22.16
N ARG A 159 -2.45 -7.36 -21.08
CA ARG A 159 -3.36 -8.49 -20.91
C ARG A 159 -4.82 -8.06 -20.99
N PHE A 160 -5.19 -6.95 -20.37
CA PHE A 160 -6.55 -6.42 -20.47
C PHE A 160 -6.96 -6.07 -21.89
N LYS A 161 -6.02 -5.59 -22.71
CA LYS A 161 -6.27 -5.25 -24.13
C LYS A 161 -6.46 -6.49 -25.00
N HIS A 162 -5.77 -7.58 -24.70
CA HIS A 162 -5.76 -8.79 -25.53
C HIS A 162 -6.70 -9.90 -25.02
N ASP A 163 -7.17 -9.80 -23.79
CA ASP A 163 -8.07 -10.76 -23.16
C ASP A 163 -9.26 -10.02 -22.52
N PRO A 164 -10.38 -9.85 -23.26
CA PRO A 164 -11.57 -9.18 -22.75
C PRO A 164 -12.17 -9.85 -21.51
N ASN A 165 -12.04 -11.17 -21.38
CA ASN A 165 -12.54 -11.90 -20.21
C ASN A 165 -11.69 -11.56 -18.97
N ALA A 166 -10.37 -11.49 -19.11
CA ALA A 166 -9.50 -11.08 -18.01
C ALA A 166 -9.83 -9.65 -17.51
N PHE A 167 -10.10 -8.73 -18.43
CA PHE A 167 -10.53 -7.38 -18.08
C PHE A 167 -11.89 -7.37 -17.38
N SER A 168 -12.87 -8.08 -17.92
CA SER A 168 -14.21 -8.18 -17.35
C SER A 168 -14.20 -8.78 -15.95
N ASP A 169 -13.47 -9.87 -15.76
CA ASP A 169 -13.33 -10.55 -14.46
C ASP A 169 -12.64 -9.64 -13.41
N ALA A 170 -11.59 -8.93 -13.82
CA ALA A 170 -10.90 -7.98 -12.95
C ALA A 170 -11.79 -6.81 -12.54
N LYS A 171 -12.55 -6.27 -13.49
CA LYS A 171 -13.51 -5.19 -13.23
C LYS A 171 -14.62 -5.63 -12.27
N GLU A 172 -15.17 -6.82 -12.47
CA GLU A 172 -16.21 -7.38 -11.60
C GLU A 172 -15.68 -7.60 -10.19
N ALA A 173 -14.48 -8.16 -10.04
CA ALA A 173 -13.83 -8.35 -8.75
C ALA A 173 -13.56 -7.02 -8.03
N PHE A 174 -13.11 -6.01 -8.75
CA PHE A 174 -12.89 -4.67 -8.20
C PHE A 174 -14.18 -4.02 -7.70
N LEU A 175 -15.23 -4.03 -8.51
CA LEU A 175 -16.54 -3.46 -8.15
C LEU A 175 -17.18 -4.22 -6.99
N SER A 176 -17.09 -5.55 -6.98
CA SER A 176 -17.53 -6.38 -5.86
C SER A 176 -16.76 -6.02 -4.57
N GLY A 177 -15.46 -5.81 -4.67
CA GLY A 177 -14.64 -5.37 -3.54
C GLY A 177 -15.11 -4.03 -2.97
N LEU A 178 -15.36 -3.05 -3.82
CA LEU A 178 -15.87 -1.74 -3.39
C LEU A 178 -17.21 -1.84 -2.65
N ASN A 179 -18.09 -2.73 -3.10
CA ASN A 179 -19.42 -2.93 -2.50
C ASN A 179 -19.39 -3.74 -1.19
N ASN A 180 -18.30 -4.46 -0.93
CA ASN A 180 -18.16 -5.34 0.22
C ASN A 180 -17.10 -4.87 1.23
N PHE A 181 -16.70 -3.60 1.17
CA PHE A 181 -15.74 -3.05 2.15
C PHE A 181 -16.33 -3.19 3.57
N PRO A 182 -15.58 -3.83 4.49
CA PRO A 182 -16.10 -4.09 5.83
C PRO A 182 -16.35 -2.80 6.62
N SER A 183 -17.45 -2.77 7.34
CA SER A 183 -17.75 -1.67 8.27
C SER A 183 -16.92 -1.77 9.57
N THR A 184 -16.44 -2.98 9.88
CA THR A 184 -15.60 -3.28 11.08
C THR A 184 -14.63 -4.42 10.78
N PHE A 185 -13.52 -4.42 11.51
CA PHE A 185 -12.48 -5.45 11.51
C PHE A 185 -12.26 -6.05 12.88
#